data_86a3b53b57d66e0546fbe348080c3a5f
#
_entry.id   86a3b53b57d66e0546fbe348080c3a5f
#
_cell.length_a   1.000
_cell.length_b   1.000
_cell.length_c   1.000
_cell.angle_alpha   90.00
_cell.angle_beta   90.00
_cell.angle_gamma   90.00
#
_symmetry.space_group_name_H-M   'P 1'
#
loop_
_entity.id
_entity.type
_entity.pdbx_description
1 polymer ?
#
loop_
_entity_poly.entity_id
_entity_poly.type
_entity_poly.pdbx_seq_one_letter_code
_entity_poly.pdbx_strand_id
1 'polypeptide(L)'
;MTERIGKAGQQDLLYQQLIQSIQTSPGSTSSSLRKALIEYVVQADFAEEAPFPPESALPPDLQTYVTKVRRHAYKVTDEDMEQLHRASYDEEAIFEITLSTALGAGTRCLTRGMAALEGISDATTDY
;
A
#
# COMPACT_ATOMS: atom_id res chain seq x y z
N MET A 1 -0.72 -14.42 28.95
CA MET A 1 -1.39 -14.26 27.65
C MET A 1 -0.85 -13.12 26.84
N THR A 2 -0.78 -11.95 27.47
CA THR A 2 -0.29 -10.77 26.76
C THR A 2 1.14 -10.88 26.32
N GLU A 3 1.96 -11.61 27.05
CA GLU A 3 3.35 -11.77 26.64
C GLU A 3 3.47 -12.64 25.39
N ARG A 4 2.42 -13.36 25.01
CA ARG A 4 2.41 -14.13 23.76
C ARG A 4 2.37 -13.26 22.54
N ILE A 5 1.83 -12.05 22.68
CA ILE A 5 1.82 -11.10 21.59
C ILE A 5 3.24 -10.72 21.22
N GLY A 6 4.10 -10.53 22.23
CA GLY A 6 5.51 -10.25 22.01
C GLY A 6 5.74 -9.01 21.17
N LYS A 7 6.94 -8.91 20.63
CA LYS A 7 7.33 -7.77 19.81
C LYS A 7 6.59 -7.74 18.50
N ALA A 8 6.35 -8.90 17.90
CA ALA A 8 5.66 -8.98 16.61
C ALA A 8 4.23 -8.48 16.73
N GLY A 9 3.54 -8.84 17.82
CA GLY A 9 2.19 -8.37 18.04
C GLY A 9 2.11 -6.88 18.28
N GLN A 10 3.07 -6.32 19.04
CA GLN A 10 3.12 -4.90 19.29
C GLN A 10 3.40 -4.11 18.00
N GLN A 11 4.31 -4.62 17.19
CA GLN A 11 4.62 -3.97 15.91
C GLN A 11 3.43 -4.00 14.98
N ASP A 12 2.68 -5.10 14.98
CA ASP A 12 1.48 -5.21 14.16
C ASP A 12 0.43 -4.19 14.58
N LEU A 13 0.22 -4.03 15.90
CA LEU A 13 -0.71 -3.02 16.40
C LEU A 13 -0.30 -1.61 16.00
N LEU A 14 0.99 -1.29 16.15
CA LEU A 14 1.50 0.02 15.77
C LEU A 14 1.32 0.28 14.28
N TYR A 15 1.56 -0.75 13.48
CA TYR A 15 1.40 -0.64 12.03
C TYR A 15 -0.07 -0.42 11.66
N GLN A 16 -0.99 -1.13 12.32
CA GLN A 16 -2.41 -0.95 12.11
C GLN A 16 -2.86 0.46 12.49
N GLN A 17 -2.32 0.99 13.58
CA GLN A 17 -2.62 2.36 13.99
C GLN A 17 -2.12 3.39 12.98
N LEU A 18 -0.95 3.15 12.41
CA LEU A 18 -0.40 4.01 11.37
C LEU A 18 -1.29 4.01 10.13
N ILE A 19 -1.70 2.83 9.67
CA ILE A 19 -2.58 2.70 8.53
C ILE A 19 -3.89 3.43 8.79
N GLN A 20 -4.50 3.21 9.95
CA GLN A 20 -5.75 3.84 10.30
C GLN A 20 -5.61 5.37 10.35
N SER A 21 -4.51 5.85 10.90
CA SER A 21 -4.25 7.28 10.98
C SER A 21 -4.19 7.91 9.59
N ILE A 22 -3.49 7.25 8.67
CA ILE A 22 -3.38 7.77 7.30
C ILE A 22 -4.73 7.71 6.58
N GLN A 23 -5.49 6.66 6.80
CA GLN A 23 -6.81 6.52 6.17
C GLN A 23 -7.79 7.58 6.64
N THR A 24 -7.73 7.99 7.90
CA THR A 24 -8.75 8.83 8.50
C THR A 24 -8.36 10.29 8.67
N SER A 25 -7.07 10.62 8.57
CA SER A 25 -6.62 12.01 8.77
C SER A 25 -7.15 12.91 7.66
N PRO A 26 -7.51 14.17 8.00
CA PRO A 26 -7.90 15.10 6.96
C PRO A 26 -6.72 15.45 6.05
N GLY A 27 -7.02 15.65 4.77
CA GLY A 27 -5.99 15.97 3.80
C GLY A 27 -6.61 16.44 2.49
N SER A 28 -5.78 16.60 1.46
CA SER A 28 -6.23 17.03 0.14
C SER A 28 -7.03 15.97 -0.57
N THR A 29 -6.77 14.69 -0.29
CA THR A 29 -7.55 13.60 -0.85
C THR A 29 -8.59 13.13 0.16
N SER A 30 -9.64 12.49 -0.35
CA SER A 30 -10.66 11.93 0.55
C SER A 30 -10.12 10.71 1.28
N SER A 31 -10.62 10.49 2.48
CA SER A 31 -10.26 9.29 3.23
C SER A 31 -10.71 8.03 2.49
N SER A 32 -11.80 8.10 1.75
CA SER A 32 -12.28 6.98 0.93
C SER A 32 -11.27 6.59 -0.13
N LEU A 33 -10.67 7.58 -0.78
CA LEU A 33 -9.65 7.30 -1.80
C LEU A 33 -8.42 6.66 -1.18
N ARG A 34 -7.93 7.21 -0.07
CA ARG A 34 -6.74 6.66 0.59
C ARG A 34 -6.98 5.25 1.07
N LYS A 35 -8.15 4.99 1.61
CA LYS A 35 -8.52 3.64 2.04
C LYS A 35 -8.56 2.68 0.85
N ALA A 36 -9.15 3.11 -0.26
CA ALA A 36 -9.23 2.29 -1.46
C ALA A 36 -7.84 1.97 -2.01
N LEU A 37 -6.93 2.96 -1.99
CA LEU A 37 -5.55 2.76 -2.43
C LEU A 37 -4.84 1.70 -1.59
N ILE A 38 -4.92 1.85 -0.28
CA ILE A 38 -4.25 0.90 0.62
C ILE A 38 -4.81 -0.50 0.43
N GLU A 39 -6.13 -0.64 0.40
CA GLU A 39 -6.77 -1.94 0.24
C GLU A 39 -6.43 -2.58 -1.08
N TYR A 40 -6.44 -1.80 -2.16
CA TYR A 40 -6.09 -2.33 -3.48
C TYR A 40 -4.65 -2.85 -3.49
N VAL A 41 -3.72 -2.04 -2.98
CA VAL A 41 -2.29 -2.39 -3.04
C VAL A 41 -1.98 -3.57 -2.13
N VAL A 42 -2.61 -3.65 -0.96
CA VAL A 42 -2.42 -4.79 -0.05
C VAL A 42 -2.81 -6.10 -0.73
N GLN A 43 -3.88 -6.08 -1.53
CA GLN A 43 -4.39 -7.28 -2.16
C GLN A 43 -3.76 -7.58 -3.51
N ALA A 44 -3.11 -6.60 -4.13
CA ALA A 44 -2.54 -6.78 -5.46
C ALA A 44 -1.37 -7.75 -5.46
N ASP A 45 -1.32 -8.60 -6.48
CA ASP A 45 -0.20 -9.53 -6.63
C ASP A 45 0.99 -8.79 -7.23
N PHE A 46 2.15 -8.95 -6.60
CA PHE A 46 3.38 -8.33 -7.09
C PHE A 46 3.82 -8.87 -8.44
N ALA A 47 3.52 -10.12 -8.70
CA ALA A 47 4.00 -10.79 -9.90
C ALA A 47 3.18 -10.46 -11.14
N GLU A 48 2.00 -9.91 -10.97
CA GLU A 48 1.09 -9.73 -12.08
C GLU A 48 0.89 -8.27 -12.44
N GLU A 49 0.78 -8.02 -13.74
CA GLU A 49 0.36 -6.73 -14.26
C GLU A 49 -1.15 -6.76 -14.50
N ALA A 50 -1.87 -7.26 -13.52
CA ALA A 50 -3.30 -7.37 -13.65
C ALA A 50 -3.92 -5.97 -13.79
N PRO A 51 -4.85 -5.80 -14.71
CA PRO A 51 -5.55 -4.54 -14.82
C PRO A 51 -6.39 -4.29 -13.58
N PHE A 52 -6.67 -3.02 -13.31
CA PHE A 52 -7.55 -2.67 -12.21
C PHE A 52 -8.94 -3.26 -12.46
N PRO A 53 -9.60 -3.78 -11.43
CA PRO A 53 -10.95 -4.29 -11.60
C PRO A 53 -11.89 -3.17 -12.07
N PRO A 54 -12.89 -3.51 -12.90
CA PRO A 54 -13.84 -2.49 -13.34
C PRO A 54 -14.56 -1.77 -12.21
N GLU A 55 -14.75 -2.47 -11.10
CA GLU A 55 -15.40 -1.92 -9.92
C GLU A 55 -14.44 -1.19 -8.98
N SER A 56 -13.20 -1.01 -9.42
CA SER A 56 -12.22 -0.29 -8.62
C SER A 56 -12.65 1.16 -8.39
N ALA A 57 -12.50 1.61 -7.15
CA ALA A 57 -12.79 2.99 -6.80
C ALA A 57 -11.72 3.97 -7.25
N LEU A 58 -10.63 3.49 -7.85
CA LEU A 58 -9.52 4.34 -8.25
C LEU A 58 -9.79 4.99 -9.60
N PRO A 59 -9.66 6.32 -9.69
CA PRO A 59 -9.78 7.00 -10.99
C PRO A 59 -8.72 6.51 -11.98
N PRO A 60 -9.06 6.43 -13.27
CA PRO A 60 -8.11 5.95 -14.27
C PRO A 60 -6.80 6.72 -14.33
N ASP A 61 -6.83 8.03 -14.05
CA ASP A 61 -5.63 8.85 -14.08
C ASP A 61 -4.65 8.52 -12.97
N LEU A 62 -5.13 7.88 -11.89
CA LEU A 62 -4.25 7.44 -10.81
C LEU A 62 -3.73 6.02 -11.02
N GLN A 63 -4.40 5.21 -11.81
CA GLN A 63 -4.06 3.79 -11.92
C GLN A 63 -2.64 3.57 -12.42
N THR A 64 -2.23 4.30 -13.43
CA THR A 64 -0.88 4.20 -13.98
C THR A 64 0.17 4.59 -12.96
N TYR A 65 -0.05 5.71 -12.26
CA TYR A 65 0.87 6.17 -11.25
C TYR A 65 0.98 5.20 -10.08
N VAL A 66 -0.16 4.73 -9.58
CA VAL A 66 -0.20 3.78 -8.47
C VAL A 66 0.54 2.49 -8.82
N THR A 67 0.32 1.98 -10.03
CA THR A 67 1.01 0.79 -10.49
C THR A 67 2.53 1.03 -10.53
N LYS A 68 2.95 2.19 -11.02
CA LYS A 68 4.37 2.51 -11.09
C LYS A 68 5.00 2.61 -9.70
N VAL A 69 4.33 3.31 -8.77
CA VAL A 69 4.83 3.41 -7.39
C VAL A 69 4.90 2.04 -6.73
N ARG A 70 3.88 1.24 -6.93
CA ARG A 70 3.81 -0.10 -6.33
C ARG A 70 4.91 -1.03 -6.84
N ARG A 71 5.18 -0.99 -8.12
CA ARG A 71 6.07 -1.96 -8.76
C ARG A 71 7.47 -1.43 -9.03
N HIS A 72 7.56 -0.18 -9.42
CA HIS A 72 8.82 0.40 -9.89
C HIS A 72 8.90 1.86 -9.50
N ALA A 73 8.88 2.13 -8.20
CA ALA A 73 8.90 3.52 -7.70
C ALA A 73 10.09 4.31 -8.25
N TYR A 74 11.20 3.65 -8.49
CA TYR A 74 12.39 4.31 -9.03
C TYR A 74 12.21 4.79 -10.47
N LYS A 75 11.14 4.40 -11.14
CA LYS A 75 10.86 4.84 -12.51
C LYS A 75 9.92 6.05 -12.57
N VAL A 76 9.48 6.56 -11.42
CA VAL A 76 8.64 7.75 -11.38
C VAL A 76 9.47 8.94 -11.87
N THR A 77 8.89 9.72 -12.79
CA THR A 77 9.58 10.84 -13.44
C THR A 77 8.85 12.14 -13.21
N ASP A 78 9.50 13.25 -13.57
CA ASP A 78 8.89 14.56 -13.52
C ASP A 78 7.66 14.62 -14.43
N GLU A 79 7.68 13.91 -15.54
CA GLU A 79 6.55 13.85 -16.45
C GLU A 79 5.33 13.20 -15.79
N ASP A 80 5.56 12.15 -14.99
CA ASP A 80 4.48 11.54 -14.22
C ASP A 80 3.85 12.57 -13.28
N MET A 81 4.67 13.39 -12.63
CA MET A 81 4.19 14.44 -11.75
C MET A 81 3.37 15.48 -12.51
N GLU A 82 3.86 15.88 -13.69
CA GLU A 82 3.15 16.85 -14.51
C GLU A 82 1.77 16.33 -14.95
N GLN A 83 1.69 15.06 -15.29
CA GLN A 83 0.41 14.47 -15.67
C GLN A 83 -0.59 14.50 -14.53
N LEU A 84 -0.13 14.24 -13.32
CA LEU A 84 -0.99 14.30 -12.15
C LEU A 84 -1.44 15.74 -11.86
N HIS A 85 -0.54 16.70 -12.02
CA HIS A 85 -0.90 18.11 -11.86
C HIS A 85 -1.95 18.54 -12.89
N ARG A 86 -1.82 18.06 -14.12
CA ARG A 86 -2.82 18.35 -15.17
C ARG A 86 -4.18 17.74 -14.84
N ALA A 87 -4.17 16.63 -14.11
CA ALA A 87 -5.40 15.98 -13.66
C ALA A 87 -5.95 16.62 -12.38
N SER A 88 -5.40 17.77 -11.98
CA SER A 88 -5.86 18.57 -10.85
C SER A 88 -5.46 18.03 -9.47
N TYR A 89 -4.47 17.18 -9.40
CA TYR A 89 -3.92 16.76 -8.12
C TYR A 89 -2.80 17.72 -7.73
N ASP A 90 -2.92 18.35 -6.56
CA ASP A 90 -1.86 19.21 -6.05
C ASP A 90 -0.76 18.37 -5.39
N GLU A 91 0.30 19.04 -4.97
CA GLU A 91 1.45 18.33 -4.40
C GLU A 91 1.08 17.54 -3.14
N GLU A 92 0.22 18.10 -2.32
CA GLU A 92 -0.22 17.41 -1.12
C GLU A 92 -1.03 16.16 -1.46
N ALA A 93 -1.91 16.28 -2.44
CA ALA A 93 -2.69 15.13 -2.91
C ALA A 93 -1.77 14.03 -3.46
N ILE A 94 -0.79 14.41 -4.27
CA ILE A 94 0.17 13.46 -4.83
C ILE A 94 0.95 12.77 -3.71
N PHE A 95 1.38 13.53 -2.70
CA PHE A 95 2.06 12.95 -1.56
C PHE A 95 1.20 11.94 -0.83
N GLU A 96 -0.07 12.28 -0.58
CA GLU A 96 -0.99 11.38 0.11
C GLU A 96 -1.24 10.10 -0.68
N ILE A 97 -1.39 10.23 -1.99
CA ILE A 97 -1.57 9.07 -2.87
C ILE A 97 -0.32 8.19 -2.84
N THR A 98 0.84 8.79 -2.93
CA THR A 98 2.11 8.08 -2.91
C THR A 98 2.30 7.36 -1.58
N LEU A 99 2.04 8.06 -0.48
CA LEU A 99 2.19 7.49 0.86
C LEU A 99 1.23 6.32 1.07
N SER A 100 -0.02 6.48 0.65
CA SER A 100 -1.02 5.42 0.78
C SER A 100 -0.62 4.18 -0.03
N THR A 101 -0.13 4.39 -1.25
CA THR A 101 0.33 3.30 -2.10
C THR A 101 1.53 2.59 -1.49
N ALA A 102 2.49 3.36 -1.01
CA ALA A 102 3.71 2.80 -0.39
C ALA A 102 3.37 2.03 0.88
N LEU A 103 2.43 2.55 1.65
CA LEU A 103 2.02 1.89 2.89
C LEU A 103 1.32 0.57 2.59
N GLY A 104 0.47 0.55 1.56
CA GLY A 104 -0.17 -0.69 1.13
C GLY A 104 0.85 -1.71 0.66
N ALA A 105 1.82 -1.28 -0.14
CA ALA A 105 2.88 -2.16 -0.63
C ALA A 105 3.73 -2.69 0.53
N GLY A 106 4.06 -1.81 1.48
CA GLY A 106 4.82 -2.21 2.67
C GLY A 106 4.06 -3.21 3.53
N THR A 107 2.76 -3.02 3.68
CA THR A 107 1.91 -3.95 4.42
C THR A 107 1.95 -5.34 3.77
N ARG A 108 1.83 -5.38 2.46
CA ARG A 108 1.89 -6.65 1.75
C ARG A 108 3.24 -7.32 1.90
N CYS A 109 4.32 -6.56 1.79
CA CYS A 109 5.67 -7.10 1.99
C CYS A 109 5.85 -7.63 3.40
N LEU A 110 5.38 -6.88 4.39
CA LEU A 110 5.47 -7.31 5.79
C LEU A 110 4.68 -8.58 6.03
N THR A 111 3.45 -8.64 5.52
CA THR A 111 2.60 -9.80 5.67
C THR A 111 3.24 -11.04 5.05
N ARG A 112 3.81 -10.89 3.86
CA ARG A 112 4.49 -12.00 3.19
C ARG A 112 5.75 -12.42 3.93
N GLY A 113 6.51 -11.44 4.44
CA GLY A 113 7.70 -11.75 5.23
C GLY A 113 7.37 -12.51 6.49
N MET A 114 6.33 -12.10 7.20
CA MET A 114 5.91 -12.81 8.40
C MET A 114 5.41 -14.21 8.08
N ALA A 115 4.65 -14.35 6.99
CA ALA A 115 4.18 -15.66 6.56
C ALA A 115 5.35 -16.58 6.21
N ALA A 116 6.38 -16.03 5.56
CA ALA A 116 7.57 -16.81 5.21
C ALA A 116 8.32 -17.27 6.46
N LEU A 117 8.39 -16.43 7.47
CA LEU A 117 9.02 -16.83 8.74
C LEU A 117 8.26 -17.97 9.39
N GLU A 118 6.95 -17.90 9.41
CA GLU A 118 6.12 -18.97 9.93
C GLU A 118 6.26 -20.24 9.09
N GLY A 119 6.32 -20.07 7.76
CA GLY A 119 6.50 -21.18 6.85
C GLY A 119 7.85 -21.88 7.04
N ILE A 120 8.90 -21.12 7.31
CA ILE A 120 10.21 -21.70 7.60
C ILE A 120 10.13 -22.54 8.86
N SER A 121 9.45 -22.04 9.89
CA SER A 121 9.27 -22.78 11.12
C SER A 121 8.56 -24.11 10.88
N ASP A 122 7.55 -24.11 10.02
CA ASP A 122 6.82 -25.33 9.70
C ASP A 122 7.61 -26.22 8.75
N ALA A 123 8.33 -25.62 7.82
CA ALA A 123 9.06 -26.35 6.78
C ALA A 123 10.27 -27.10 7.33
N THR A 124 10.81 -26.71 8.45
CA THR A 124 11.96 -27.43 9.05
C THR A 124 11.61 -28.85 9.41
N THR A 125 10.34 -29.15 9.56
CA THR A 125 9.92 -30.52 9.84
C THR A 125 9.81 -31.38 8.59
N ASP A 126 9.75 -30.75 7.44
CA ASP A 126 9.58 -31.46 6.16
C ASP A 126 10.91 -31.84 5.51
N TYR A 127 11.98 -31.23 5.96
CA TYR A 127 13.31 -31.58 5.48
C TYR A 127 13.99 -32.63 6.38
#